data_132771d7f1b041f9cbfe5a7c4f3cd79f
#
_entry.id   132771d7f1b041f9cbfe5a7c4f3cd79f
#
_cell.length_a   1.000
_cell.length_b   1.000
_cell.length_c   1.000
_cell.angle_alpha   90.00
_cell.angle_beta   90.00
_cell.angle_gamma   90.00
#
_symmetry.space_group_name_H-M   'P 1'
#
loop_
_entity.id
_entity.type
_entity.pdbx_description
1 polymer ?
#
loop_
_entity_poly.entity_id
_entity_poly.type
_entity_poly.pdbx_seq_one_letter_code
_entity_poly.pdbx_strand_id
1 'polypeptide(L)'
;MKKIGWYIILLLMMLGYHVHVDAQHISVSAPSHVAAGENFRVAYTINTSDVEEFRMGGVQDGLEVIAGPYTSSQSSYQMINGHTSSSSSVTITYTLYAAKNGSFTIGASHAVVGGKRLSSRPVKIQVS
;
A
#
# COMPACT_ATOMS: atom_id res chain seq x y z
N MET A 1 -14.74 44.71 -5.37
CA MET A 1 -13.39 44.37 -5.79
C MET A 1 -12.54 43.77 -4.67
N LYS A 2 -12.61 44.36 -3.48
CA LYS A 2 -11.90 43.78 -2.33
C LYS A 2 -12.46 42.42 -1.90
N LYS A 3 -13.69 42.10 -2.24
CA LYS A 3 -14.35 40.85 -1.87
C LYS A 3 -13.83 39.65 -2.63
N ILE A 4 -13.31 39.86 -3.84
CA ILE A 4 -12.81 38.74 -4.66
C ILE A 4 -11.52 38.15 -4.08
N GLY A 5 -10.61 39.00 -3.61
CA GLY A 5 -9.39 38.53 -2.94
C GLY A 5 -9.66 37.76 -1.65
N TRP A 6 -10.71 38.13 -0.94
CA TRP A 6 -11.15 37.47 0.27
C TRP A 6 -11.61 36.04 -0.01
N TYR A 7 -12.38 35.83 -1.07
CA TYR A 7 -12.87 34.51 -1.44
C TYR A 7 -11.75 33.56 -1.89
N ILE A 8 -10.72 34.08 -2.54
CA ILE A 8 -9.58 33.31 -2.96
C ILE A 8 -8.80 32.81 -1.73
N ILE A 9 -8.65 33.64 -0.72
CA ILE A 9 -7.97 33.26 0.52
C ILE A 9 -8.74 32.16 1.25
N LEU A 10 -10.06 32.26 1.31
CA LEU A 10 -10.90 31.25 1.91
C LEU A 10 -10.81 29.92 1.16
N LEU A 11 -10.77 29.96 -0.16
CA LEU A 11 -10.63 28.77 -0.98
C LEU A 11 -9.29 28.08 -0.74
N LEU A 12 -8.22 28.85 -0.64
CA LEU A 12 -6.89 28.33 -0.35
C LEU A 12 -6.81 27.69 1.04
N MET A 13 -7.48 28.26 2.02
CA MET A 13 -7.56 27.69 3.36
C MET A 13 -8.30 26.36 3.37
N MET A 14 -9.38 26.24 2.62
CA MET A 14 -10.11 24.98 2.50
C MET A 14 -9.29 23.87 1.84
N LEU A 15 -8.51 24.21 0.84
CA LEU A 15 -7.61 23.25 0.20
C LEU A 15 -6.53 22.75 1.15
N GLY A 16 -6.05 23.58 2.07
CA GLY A 16 -5.07 23.20 3.06
C GLY A 16 -5.55 22.13 4.03
N TYR A 17 -6.83 22.08 4.33
CA TYR A 17 -7.38 21.07 5.23
C TYR A 17 -7.42 19.67 4.64
N HIS A 18 -7.45 19.54 3.33
CA HIS A 18 -7.48 18.21 2.70
C HIS A 18 -6.14 17.50 2.73
N VAL A 19 -5.06 18.22 2.99
CA VAL A 19 -3.70 17.65 3.00
C VAL A 19 -3.43 16.83 4.26
N HIS A 20 -4.21 17.06 5.33
CA HIS A 20 -3.96 16.44 6.62
C HIS A 20 -4.83 15.23 6.93
N VAL A 21 -5.64 14.80 6.00
CA VAL A 21 -6.36 13.56 6.20
C VAL A 21 -5.37 12.44 5.97
N ASP A 22 -4.87 11.89 7.05
CA ASP A 22 -4.09 10.67 7.01
C ASP A 22 -4.98 9.55 6.53
N ALA A 23 -5.03 9.43 5.23
CA ALA A 23 -5.71 8.31 4.65
C ALA A 23 -4.92 7.06 4.98
N GLN A 24 -5.59 6.06 5.46
CA GLN A 24 -5.07 4.72 5.47
C GLN A 24 -4.65 4.39 4.04
N HIS A 25 -3.50 3.76 3.88
CA HIS A 25 -2.97 3.47 2.56
C HIS A 25 -2.30 2.10 2.56
N ILE A 26 -2.13 1.56 1.37
CA ILE A 26 -1.42 0.30 1.16
C ILE A 26 -0.02 0.64 0.65
N SER A 27 0.98 0.23 1.41
CA SER A 27 2.38 0.32 0.98
C SER A 27 2.80 -0.99 0.36
N VAL A 28 3.60 -0.94 -0.70
CA VAL A 28 4.09 -2.13 -1.38
C VAL A 28 5.60 -2.19 -1.24
N SER A 29 6.09 -3.34 -0.83
CA SER A 29 7.52 -3.65 -0.82
C SER A 29 7.77 -4.83 -1.74
N ALA A 30 8.57 -4.60 -2.79
CA ALA A 30 8.90 -5.61 -3.77
C ALA A 30 10.26 -5.30 -4.38
N PRO A 31 11.01 -6.34 -4.79
CA PRO A 31 12.25 -6.08 -5.51
C PRO A 31 11.95 -5.48 -6.89
N SER A 32 12.75 -4.52 -7.31
CA SER A 32 12.61 -3.94 -8.65
C SER A 32 13.26 -4.81 -9.72
N HIS A 33 14.19 -5.66 -9.31
CA HIS A 33 14.95 -6.53 -10.21
C HIS A 33 15.19 -7.88 -9.56
N VAL A 34 14.88 -8.96 -10.28
CA VAL A 34 15.11 -10.33 -9.82
C VAL A 34 15.74 -11.14 -10.93
N ALA A 35 16.40 -12.25 -10.56
CA ALA A 35 16.95 -13.16 -11.52
C ALA A 35 15.89 -14.17 -11.97
N ALA A 36 15.94 -14.53 -13.26
CA ALA A 36 15.04 -15.57 -13.77
C ALA A 36 15.29 -16.90 -13.05
N GLY A 37 14.21 -17.58 -12.69
CA GLY A 37 14.29 -18.83 -11.95
C GLY A 37 14.39 -18.67 -10.45
N GLU A 38 14.35 -17.45 -9.92
CA GLU A 38 14.37 -17.20 -8.49
C GLU A 38 12.99 -16.83 -7.96
N ASN A 39 12.73 -17.21 -6.72
CA ASN A 39 11.54 -16.78 -6.00
C ASN A 39 11.76 -15.40 -5.41
N PHE A 40 10.72 -14.59 -5.38
CA PHE A 40 10.78 -13.29 -4.73
C PHE A 40 9.49 -13.02 -3.98
N ARG A 41 9.55 -12.08 -3.03
CA ARG A 41 8.41 -11.77 -2.18
C ARG A 41 7.89 -10.37 -2.49
N VAL A 42 6.58 -10.26 -2.49
CA VAL A 42 5.88 -8.99 -2.59
C VAL A 42 5.04 -8.83 -1.33
N ALA A 43 5.28 -7.77 -0.58
CA ALA A 43 4.60 -7.52 0.68
C ALA A 43 3.76 -6.27 0.59
N TYR A 44 2.52 -6.36 1.02
CA TYR A 44 1.58 -5.25 1.10
C TYR A 44 1.34 -4.94 2.57
N THR A 45 1.62 -3.70 2.97
CA THR A 45 1.44 -3.28 4.35
C THR A 45 0.35 -2.23 4.44
N ILE A 46 -0.62 -2.47 5.30
CA ILE A 46 -1.74 -1.57 5.55
C ILE A 46 -1.60 -1.07 6.97
N ASN A 47 -1.68 0.24 7.15
CA ASN A 47 -1.45 0.90 8.44
C ASN A 47 -2.67 0.85 9.38
N THR A 48 -3.33 -0.28 9.44
CA THR A 48 -4.49 -0.51 10.30
C THR A 48 -4.60 -1.99 10.63
N SER A 49 -5.27 -2.33 11.71
CA SER A 49 -5.59 -3.71 12.07
C SER A 49 -6.96 -4.16 11.54
N ASP A 50 -7.77 -3.23 11.04
CA ASP A 50 -9.17 -3.50 10.68
C ASP A 50 -9.34 -3.80 9.19
N VAL A 51 -8.49 -4.64 8.64
CA VAL A 51 -8.60 -5.04 7.24
C VAL A 51 -9.72 -6.06 7.10
N GLU A 52 -10.78 -5.70 6.38
CA GLU A 52 -11.94 -6.57 6.17
C GLU A 52 -11.71 -7.51 4.99
N GLU A 53 -11.08 -7.00 3.93
CA GLU A 53 -10.83 -7.77 2.73
C GLU A 53 -9.55 -7.26 2.07
N PHE A 54 -8.80 -8.17 1.45
CA PHE A 54 -7.63 -7.83 0.64
C PHE A 54 -7.63 -8.67 -0.63
N ARG A 55 -7.38 -8.01 -1.76
CA ARG A 55 -7.23 -8.68 -3.05
C ARG A 55 -5.96 -8.18 -3.73
N MET A 56 -5.10 -9.12 -4.08
CA MET A 56 -3.93 -8.83 -4.90
C MET A 56 -4.35 -8.43 -6.30
N GLY A 57 -3.67 -7.46 -6.88
CA GLY A 57 -3.90 -7.05 -8.26
C GLY A 57 -3.55 -8.16 -9.25
N GLY A 58 -3.98 -7.98 -10.50
CA GLY A 58 -3.72 -8.96 -11.55
C GLY A 58 -2.24 -9.17 -11.78
N VAL A 59 -1.84 -10.43 -11.86
CA VAL A 59 -0.45 -10.84 -12.12
C VAL A 59 -0.32 -11.12 -13.61
N GLN A 60 0.64 -10.46 -14.25
CA GLN A 60 0.88 -10.61 -15.67
C GLN A 60 1.37 -12.02 -15.98
N ASP A 61 1.02 -12.54 -17.17
CA ASP A 61 1.55 -13.84 -17.64
C ASP A 61 3.07 -13.83 -17.62
N GLY A 62 3.64 -14.90 -17.09
CA GLY A 62 5.08 -15.03 -16.87
C GLY A 62 5.47 -14.90 -15.42
N LEU A 63 4.60 -14.36 -14.58
CA LEU A 63 4.72 -14.41 -13.13
C LEU A 63 3.75 -15.43 -12.57
N GLU A 64 4.19 -16.16 -11.56
CA GLU A 64 3.36 -17.17 -10.89
C GLU A 64 3.40 -16.95 -9.39
N VAL A 65 2.24 -16.95 -8.76
CA VAL A 65 2.13 -16.92 -7.30
C VAL A 65 2.26 -18.33 -6.80
N ILE A 66 3.36 -18.64 -6.12
CA ILE A 66 3.66 -20.00 -5.66
C ILE A 66 3.35 -20.22 -4.19
N ALA A 67 3.21 -19.15 -3.41
CA ALA A 67 2.88 -19.24 -2.00
C ALA A 67 2.21 -17.94 -1.52
N GLY A 68 1.42 -18.05 -0.48
CA GLY A 68 0.69 -16.93 0.13
C GLY A 68 -0.81 -17.03 -0.11
N PRO A 69 -1.57 -16.08 0.46
CA PRO A 69 -1.09 -14.96 1.27
C PRO A 69 -0.68 -15.39 2.68
N TYR A 70 0.40 -14.80 3.16
CA TYR A 70 0.79 -14.90 4.55
C TYR A 70 0.49 -13.56 5.22
N THR A 71 -0.30 -13.59 6.27
CA THR A 71 -0.72 -12.38 6.97
C THR A 71 -0.01 -12.30 8.31
N SER A 72 0.61 -11.16 8.58
CA SER A 72 1.18 -10.86 9.88
C SER A 72 0.64 -9.53 10.37
N SER A 73 0.42 -9.44 11.68
CA SER A 73 -0.06 -8.22 12.30
C SER A 73 0.97 -7.72 13.29
N GLN A 74 1.18 -6.42 13.30
CA GLN A 74 2.04 -5.79 14.28
C GLN A 74 1.29 -4.66 14.95
N SER A 75 1.45 -4.57 16.27
CA SER A 75 0.93 -3.45 17.02
C SER A 75 2.01 -2.95 17.95
N SER A 76 2.13 -1.65 18.07
CA SER A 76 3.06 -1.03 19.01
C SER A 76 2.31 -0.03 19.88
N TYR A 77 2.73 0.03 21.12
CA TYR A 77 2.16 0.91 22.11
C TYR A 77 3.29 1.63 22.80
N GLN A 78 3.23 2.94 22.82
CA GLN A 78 4.24 3.78 23.46
C GLN A 78 3.59 4.80 24.37
N MET A 79 4.20 4.99 25.53
CA MET A 79 3.84 6.06 26.45
C MET A 79 5.06 6.92 26.70
N ILE A 80 4.99 8.19 26.28
CA ILE A 80 6.05 9.16 26.43
C ILE A 80 5.45 10.42 27.04
N ASN A 81 5.96 10.83 28.21
CA ASN A 81 5.53 12.05 28.91
C ASN A 81 4.01 12.12 29.14
N GLY A 82 3.40 11.00 29.51
CA GLY A 82 1.96 10.94 29.75
C GLY A 82 1.12 10.85 28.50
N HIS A 83 1.74 10.87 27.31
CA HIS A 83 1.03 10.69 26.04
C HIS A 83 1.17 9.27 25.58
N THR A 84 0.04 8.66 25.27
CA THR A 84 0.00 7.32 24.70
C THR A 84 -0.15 7.39 23.19
N SER A 85 0.67 6.65 22.48
CA SER A 85 0.51 6.44 21.06
C SER A 85 0.47 4.97 20.77
N SER A 86 -0.44 4.56 19.91
CA SER A 86 -0.54 3.19 19.44
C SER A 86 -0.58 3.17 17.93
N SER A 87 0.08 2.20 17.35
CA SER A 87 0.05 1.98 15.92
C SER A 87 -0.17 0.51 15.65
N SER A 88 -0.88 0.21 14.60
CA SER A 88 -1.10 -1.16 14.16
C SER A 88 -0.93 -1.24 12.65
N SER A 89 -0.46 -2.38 12.19
CA SER A 89 -0.31 -2.64 10.77
C SER A 89 -0.54 -4.11 10.47
N VAL A 90 -0.98 -4.38 9.26
CA VAL A 90 -1.16 -5.73 8.74
C VAL A 90 -0.31 -5.83 7.48
N THR A 91 0.52 -6.86 7.40
CA THR A 91 1.35 -7.13 6.23
C THR A 91 0.90 -8.44 5.59
N ILE A 92 0.64 -8.39 4.29
CA ILE A 92 0.21 -9.53 3.50
C ILE A 92 1.31 -9.81 2.48
N THR A 93 1.90 -10.99 2.54
CA THR A 93 3.06 -11.36 1.73
C THR A 93 2.72 -12.49 0.78
N TYR A 94 3.11 -12.31 -0.46
CA TYR A 94 3.04 -13.34 -1.50
C TYR A 94 4.43 -13.69 -1.98
N THR A 95 4.64 -14.95 -2.30
CA THR A 95 5.87 -15.42 -2.94
C THR A 95 5.56 -15.72 -4.40
N LEU A 96 6.35 -15.13 -5.28
CA LEU A 96 6.17 -15.25 -6.72
C LEU A 96 7.41 -15.87 -7.36
N TYR A 97 7.22 -16.34 -8.58
CA TYR A 97 8.27 -16.97 -9.37
C TYR A 97 8.18 -16.47 -10.81
N ALA A 98 9.33 -16.15 -11.39
CA ALA A 98 9.44 -15.73 -12.78
C ALA A 98 10.46 -16.64 -13.48
N ALA A 99 9.99 -17.42 -14.44
CA ALA A 99 10.85 -18.40 -15.15
C ALA A 99 11.65 -17.76 -16.27
N LYS A 100 11.18 -16.66 -16.83
CA LYS A 100 11.76 -16.04 -18.03
C LYS A 100 12.14 -14.59 -17.79
N ASN A 101 13.10 -14.11 -18.55
CA ASN A 101 13.49 -12.71 -18.56
C ASN A 101 12.36 -11.84 -19.13
N GLY A 102 12.28 -10.63 -18.68
CA GLY A 102 11.30 -9.66 -19.16
C GLY A 102 10.92 -8.63 -18.12
N SER A 103 10.04 -7.74 -18.50
CA SER A 103 9.43 -6.78 -17.58
C SER A 103 8.01 -7.21 -17.29
N PHE A 104 7.67 -7.32 -16.02
CA PHE A 104 6.36 -7.78 -15.59
C PHE A 104 5.73 -6.75 -14.65
N THR A 105 4.41 -6.70 -14.67
CA THR A 105 3.66 -5.77 -13.83
C THR A 105 2.61 -6.53 -13.03
N ILE A 106 2.55 -6.22 -11.75
CA ILE A 106 1.45 -6.64 -10.87
C ILE A 106 0.54 -5.43 -10.74
N GLY A 107 -0.73 -5.58 -11.09
CA GLY A 107 -1.69 -4.48 -11.02
C GLY A 107 -1.91 -3.99 -9.61
N ALA A 108 -2.56 -2.83 -9.47
CA ALA A 108 -2.88 -2.28 -8.17
C ALA A 108 -3.71 -3.26 -7.35
N SER A 109 -3.32 -3.46 -6.11
CA SER A 109 -4.05 -4.30 -5.16
C SER A 109 -5.06 -3.47 -4.39
N HIS A 110 -6.11 -4.10 -3.90
CA HIS A 110 -7.20 -3.43 -3.24
C HIS A 110 -7.47 -4.04 -1.87
N ALA A 111 -7.84 -3.19 -0.93
CA ALA A 111 -8.26 -3.62 0.40
C ALA A 111 -9.48 -2.84 0.84
N VAL A 112 -10.29 -3.45 1.69
CA VAL A 112 -11.43 -2.78 2.32
C VAL A 112 -11.12 -2.64 3.80
N VAL A 113 -11.17 -1.40 4.28
CA VAL A 113 -10.86 -1.06 5.66
C VAL A 113 -11.94 -0.10 6.15
N GLY A 114 -12.71 -0.53 7.14
CA GLY A 114 -13.77 0.30 7.72
C GLY A 114 -14.77 0.79 6.67
N GLY A 115 -15.13 -0.04 5.71
CA GLY A 115 -16.03 0.30 4.63
C GLY A 115 -15.43 1.14 3.51
N LYS A 116 -14.13 1.47 3.60
CA LYS A 116 -13.41 2.23 2.57
C LYS A 116 -12.54 1.31 1.75
N ARG A 117 -12.50 1.56 0.45
CA ARG A 117 -11.62 0.83 -0.47
C ARG A 117 -10.29 1.57 -0.61
N LEU A 118 -9.22 0.86 -0.33
CA LEU A 118 -7.86 1.34 -0.53
C LEU A 118 -7.23 0.65 -1.73
N SER A 119 -6.30 1.32 -2.38
CA SER A 119 -5.56 0.77 -3.52
C SER A 119 -4.08 0.98 -3.33
N SER A 120 -3.28 0.01 -3.78
CA SER A 120 -1.83 0.15 -3.86
C SER A 120 -1.43 0.67 -5.23
N ARG A 121 -0.17 1.11 -5.35
CA ARG A 121 0.42 1.36 -6.65
C ARG A 121 0.66 0.03 -7.37
N PRO A 122 0.69 0.01 -8.70
CA PRO A 122 1.14 -1.18 -9.42
C PRO A 122 2.63 -1.39 -9.20
N VAL A 123 3.07 -2.64 -9.32
CA VAL A 123 4.47 -3.04 -9.08
C VAL A 123 5.07 -3.47 -10.41
N LYS A 124 6.22 -2.91 -10.75
CA LYS A 124 6.99 -3.31 -11.91
C LYS A 124 8.22 -4.08 -11.48
N ILE A 125 8.45 -5.23 -12.10
CA ILE A 125 9.56 -6.12 -11.77
C ILE A 125 10.31 -6.44 -13.06
N GLN A 126 11.61 -6.19 -13.04
CA GLN A 126 12.52 -6.54 -14.11
C GLN A 126 13.17 -7.87 -13.82
N VAL A 127 13.03 -8.82 -14.72
CA VAL A 127 13.60 -10.17 -14.58
C VAL A 127 14.68 -10.37 -15.63
N SER A 128 15.85 -10.67 -15.20
CA SER A 128 16.98 -10.88 -16.12
C SER A 128 18.00 -11.90 -15.61
#